data_bc4055abc7200b98ac0e54ce591e6a42
#
_entry.id   bc4055abc7200b98ac0e54ce591e6a42
#
_cell.length_a   1.000
_cell.length_b   1.000
_cell.length_c   1.000
_cell.angle_alpha   90.00
_cell.angle_beta   90.00
_cell.angle_gamma   90.00
#
_symmetry.space_group_name_H-M   'P 1'
#
loop_
_entity.id
_entity.type
_entity.pdbx_description
1 polymer ?
#
loop_
_entity_poly.entity_id
_entity_poly.type
_entity_poly.pdbx_seq_one_letter_code
_entity_poly.pdbx_strand_id
1 'polypeptide(L)'
;MTTTLEQLRAGQLAGTRRLTLADGLSEFPREIFDLADTLEILDLSGNALSTLPDDLPRLRKLRIIFASDNRFTELPEVLGQCSQLSMVGFKANRIREVSGKSLPPLLRWLILTDNEVEVLPPEIGACSQLQKLMLAGNRLRALPEEMAACSRLELLRLAANQLDELPAWLLCLPRLAWLAYAGNPFSEALAASVLIDTPIAAIQWNALELEAQLGEGASGVIYRAALSARHDEASRPVAVKLFKGAVTSDGLPDCEMAACIRAGDHPNLIPVVGKVKDHPAGAHGLVMELIDPQFANLAGPPSLESCTRDVYREGMRFGLASVLRIAYGIASAACHLHRQGVMHGDLYAHNILHGAGSEQGSVLLGDFGAASFHIADNRDFSDALQRLEVRAYGCLLEELIERCDGLDANVDIAAKLVALKAHCLSEDIGSRPLFDDIAAVLRPLSGAGDRDTAALAAV
;
A
#
# COMPACT_ATOMS: atom_id res chain seq x y z
N MET A 1 -15.31 34.71 2.57
CA MET A 1 -14.07 34.22 1.88
C MET A 1 -14.47 33.92 0.45
N THR A 2 -13.71 34.40 -0.51
CA THR A 2 -13.95 34.15 -1.95
C THR A 2 -13.62 32.68 -2.24
N THR A 3 -14.51 31.94 -2.90
CA THR A 3 -14.25 30.53 -3.24
C THR A 3 -13.24 30.44 -4.39
N THR A 4 -12.62 29.24 -4.57
CA THR A 4 -11.70 29.01 -5.68
C THR A 4 -12.42 29.18 -7.04
N LEU A 5 -13.69 28.78 -7.11
CA LEU A 5 -14.51 28.95 -8.31
C LEU A 5 -14.75 30.45 -8.63
N GLU A 6 -15.00 31.28 -7.63
CA GLU A 6 -15.17 32.74 -7.83
C GLU A 6 -13.86 33.40 -8.29
N GLN A 7 -12.71 32.97 -7.75
CA GLN A 7 -11.39 33.43 -8.20
C GLN A 7 -11.11 33.03 -9.66
N LEU A 8 -11.48 31.77 -10.03
CA LEU A 8 -11.35 31.30 -11.41
C LEU A 8 -12.17 32.15 -12.35
N ARG A 9 -13.46 32.40 -12.04
CA ARG A 9 -14.36 33.24 -12.81
C ARG A 9 -13.91 34.70 -12.94
N ALA A 10 -13.22 35.18 -11.91
CA ALA A 10 -12.63 36.53 -11.93
C ALA A 10 -11.29 36.61 -12.67
N GLY A 11 -10.79 35.49 -13.24
CA GLY A 11 -9.50 35.43 -13.96
C GLY A 11 -8.28 35.55 -13.06
N GLN A 12 -8.44 35.46 -11.73
CA GLN A 12 -7.36 35.61 -10.74
C GLN A 12 -6.40 34.44 -10.69
N LEU A 13 -6.76 33.30 -11.32
CA LEU A 13 -5.96 32.07 -11.35
C LEU A 13 -5.20 31.91 -12.68
N ALA A 14 -5.08 32.95 -13.50
CA ALA A 14 -4.31 32.90 -14.74
C ALA A 14 -2.86 32.43 -14.50
N GLY A 15 -2.39 31.47 -15.31
CA GLY A 15 -1.04 30.90 -15.18
C GLY A 15 -0.90 29.77 -14.14
N THR A 16 -1.97 29.42 -13.42
CA THR A 16 -1.97 28.31 -12.44
C THR A 16 -1.71 26.99 -13.16
N ARG A 17 -0.82 26.16 -12.57
CA ARG A 17 -0.51 24.81 -13.04
C ARG A 17 -1.31 23.71 -12.31
N ARG A 18 -1.78 23.99 -11.11
CA ARG A 18 -2.58 23.09 -10.30
C ARG A 18 -3.85 23.78 -9.82
N LEU A 19 -4.99 23.19 -10.12
CA LEU A 19 -6.31 23.68 -9.73
C LEU A 19 -7.05 22.59 -8.95
N THR A 20 -7.58 22.95 -7.78
CA THR A 20 -8.47 22.10 -6.98
C THR A 20 -9.80 22.84 -6.79
N LEU A 21 -10.90 22.23 -7.17
CA LEU A 21 -12.26 22.75 -7.03
C LEU A 21 -13.12 21.70 -6.32
N ALA A 22 -13.62 22.04 -5.13
CA ALA A 22 -14.50 21.19 -4.31
C ALA A 22 -15.70 22.03 -3.80
N ASP A 23 -16.42 22.63 -4.74
CA ASP A 23 -17.48 23.64 -4.50
C ASP A 23 -18.89 23.06 -4.71
N GLY A 24 -19.06 21.72 -4.65
CA GLY A 24 -20.34 21.05 -4.89
C GLY A 24 -20.82 21.11 -6.34
N LEU A 25 -19.90 21.15 -7.29
CA LEU A 25 -20.15 21.30 -8.70
C LEU A 25 -20.98 20.15 -9.28
N SER A 26 -22.06 20.46 -9.98
CA SER A 26 -22.84 19.49 -10.77
C SER A 26 -22.47 19.50 -12.27
N GLU A 27 -21.78 20.55 -12.72
CA GLU A 27 -21.33 20.74 -14.10
C GLU A 27 -19.86 21.21 -14.10
N PHE A 28 -19.13 20.85 -15.17
CA PHE A 28 -17.74 21.26 -15.35
C PHE A 28 -17.66 22.77 -15.64
N PRO A 29 -16.95 23.57 -14.83
CA PRO A 29 -16.79 25.01 -15.06
C PRO A 29 -16.00 25.28 -16.34
N ARG A 30 -16.62 25.95 -17.30
CA ARG A 30 -15.99 26.24 -18.60
C ARG A 30 -14.78 27.18 -18.49
N GLU A 31 -14.72 27.98 -17.44
CA GLU A 31 -13.64 28.91 -17.14
C GLU A 31 -12.29 28.20 -16.88
N ILE A 32 -12.30 26.88 -16.60
CA ILE A 32 -11.07 26.06 -16.52
C ILE A 32 -10.27 26.11 -17.83
N PHE A 33 -10.93 26.28 -18.97
CA PHE A 33 -10.26 26.38 -20.27
C PHE A 33 -9.44 27.66 -20.45
N ASP A 34 -9.66 28.69 -19.63
CA ASP A 34 -8.82 29.88 -19.61
C ASP A 34 -7.38 29.56 -19.09
N LEU A 35 -7.21 28.37 -18.48
CA LEU A 35 -5.92 27.86 -18.00
C LEU A 35 -5.28 26.86 -18.97
N ALA A 36 -5.80 26.70 -20.19
CA ALA A 36 -5.40 25.64 -21.14
C ALA A 36 -3.90 25.57 -21.42
N ASP A 37 -3.21 26.71 -21.39
CA ASP A 37 -1.78 26.80 -21.68
C ASP A 37 -0.87 26.52 -20.48
N THR A 38 -1.44 26.38 -19.26
CA THR A 38 -0.66 26.27 -18.03
C THR A 38 -1.05 25.10 -17.14
N LEU A 39 -2.33 24.68 -17.15
CA LEU A 39 -2.86 23.70 -16.22
C LEU A 39 -2.28 22.28 -16.46
N GLU A 40 -1.61 21.75 -15.46
CA GLU A 40 -1.00 20.41 -15.47
C GLU A 40 -1.77 19.41 -14.59
N ILE A 41 -2.32 19.89 -13.48
CA ILE A 41 -3.04 19.08 -12.50
C ILE A 41 -4.41 19.67 -12.24
N LEU A 42 -5.46 18.88 -12.48
CA LEU A 42 -6.85 19.26 -12.22
C LEU A 42 -7.45 18.29 -11.21
N ASP A 43 -7.88 18.82 -10.06
CA ASP A 43 -8.56 18.07 -9.02
C ASP A 43 -10.00 18.58 -8.86
N LEU A 44 -10.95 17.75 -9.24
CA LEU A 44 -12.40 17.97 -9.16
C LEU A 44 -13.05 17.02 -8.13
N SER A 45 -12.28 16.48 -7.20
CA SER A 45 -12.80 15.57 -6.18
C SER A 45 -13.78 16.24 -5.23
N GLY A 46 -14.73 15.46 -4.68
CA GLY A 46 -15.71 15.98 -3.70
C GLY A 46 -16.81 16.85 -4.32
N ASN A 47 -17.23 16.55 -5.54
CA ASN A 47 -18.29 17.27 -6.25
C ASN A 47 -19.50 16.35 -6.59
N ALA A 48 -20.36 16.80 -7.48
CA ALA A 48 -21.51 16.05 -7.96
C ALA A 48 -21.48 15.87 -9.50
N LEU A 49 -20.27 15.85 -10.08
CA LEU A 49 -20.08 15.71 -11.52
C LEU A 49 -20.43 14.30 -11.98
N SER A 50 -21.04 14.18 -13.17
CA SER A 50 -21.32 12.91 -13.82
C SER A 50 -20.71 12.80 -15.23
N THR A 51 -20.22 13.90 -15.79
CA THR A 51 -19.62 13.96 -17.12
C THR A 51 -18.45 14.94 -17.15
N LEU A 52 -17.57 14.76 -18.14
CA LEU A 52 -16.56 15.74 -18.53
C LEU A 52 -16.88 16.26 -19.93
N PRO A 53 -16.51 17.50 -20.28
CA PRO A 53 -16.80 18.07 -21.60
C PRO A 53 -15.93 17.43 -22.69
N ASP A 54 -16.50 17.25 -23.89
CA ASP A 54 -15.83 16.65 -25.05
C ASP A 54 -14.59 17.43 -25.51
N ASP A 55 -14.51 18.71 -25.22
CA ASP A 55 -13.38 19.57 -25.55
C ASP A 55 -12.32 19.63 -24.42
N LEU A 56 -12.35 18.72 -23.43
CA LEU A 56 -11.32 18.57 -22.41
C LEU A 56 -9.88 18.52 -22.97
N PRO A 57 -9.60 17.92 -24.17
CA PRO A 57 -8.27 17.93 -24.79
C PRO A 57 -7.71 19.31 -25.13
N ARG A 58 -8.50 20.38 -25.04
CA ARG A 58 -8.00 21.78 -25.09
C ARG A 58 -7.01 22.06 -23.97
N LEU A 59 -7.09 21.36 -22.83
CA LEU A 59 -6.13 21.43 -21.74
C LEU A 59 -4.85 20.67 -22.12
N ARG A 60 -4.07 21.22 -23.05
CA ARG A 60 -2.94 20.53 -23.71
C ARG A 60 -1.81 20.10 -22.81
N LYS A 61 -1.70 20.70 -21.60
CA LYS A 61 -0.69 20.38 -20.60
C LYS A 61 -1.20 19.50 -19.47
N LEU A 62 -2.48 19.12 -19.50
CA LEU A 62 -3.08 18.32 -18.45
C LEU A 62 -2.42 16.93 -18.39
N ARG A 63 -1.77 16.66 -17.28
CA ARG A 63 -1.05 15.41 -16.99
C ARG A 63 -1.75 14.56 -15.94
N ILE A 64 -2.48 15.20 -15.04
CA ILE A 64 -3.13 14.55 -13.90
C ILE A 64 -4.56 15.09 -13.76
N ILE A 65 -5.53 14.17 -13.66
CA ILE A 65 -6.90 14.50 -13.31
C ILE A 65 -7.39 13.62 -12.16
N PHE A 66 -7.98 14.26 -11.16
CA PHE A 66 -8.72 13.60 -10.08
C PHE A 66 -10.16 14.07 -10.09
N ALA A 67 -11.10 13.12 -10.00
CA ALA A 67 -12.53 13.34 -9.89
C ALA A 67 -13.15 12.30 -8.92
N SER A 68 -12.44 12.04 -7.80
CA SER A 68 -12.92 11.15 -6.73
C SER A 68 -14.15 11.74 -6.04
N ASP A 69 -14.96 10.87 -5.41
CA ASP A 69 -16.17 11.31 -4.67
C ASP A 69 -17.09 12.17 -5.54
N ASN A 70 -17.50 11.62 -6.70
CA ASN A 70 -18.40 12.24 -7.67
C ASN A 70 -19.54 11.26 -8.06
N ARG A 71 -20.20 11.46 -9.21
CA ARG A 71 -21.35 10.68 -9.65
C ARG A 71 -21.17 10.03 -11.03
N PHE A 72 -19.94 9.80 -11.45
CA PHE A 72 -19.65 9.15 -12.73
C PHE A 72 -20.13 7.69 -12.72
N THR A 73 -20.79 7.28 -13.79
CA THR A 73 -21.25 5.89 -14.02
C THR A 73 -20.42 5.15 -15.06
N GLU A 74 -19.61 5.88 -15.81
CA GLU A 74 -18.64 5.39 -16.79
C GLU A 74 -17.34 6.20 -16.68
N LEU A 75 -16.23 5.62 -17.09
CA LEU A 75 -14.98 6.37 -17.24
C LEU A 75 -15.06 7.19 -18.54
N PRO A 76 -15.03 8.53 -18.50
CA PRO A 76 -15.27 9.36 -19.68
C PRO A 76 -14.31 9.08 -20.83
N GLU A 77 -14.83 8.78 -22.05
CA GLU A 77 -14.00 8.47 -23.23
C GLU A 77 -13.10 9.64 -23.67
N VAL A 78 -13.47 10.87 -23.33
CA VAL A 78 -12.67 12.05 -23.63
C VAL A 78 -11.28 12.03 -22.98
N LEU A 79 -11.10 11.29 -21.89
CA LEU A 79 -9.79 11.14 -21.23
C LEU A 79 -8.75 10.52 -22.16
N GLY A 80 -9.14 9.54 -22.98
CA GLY A 80 -8.23 8.89 -23.93
C GLY A 80 -7.74 9.80 -25.05
N GLN A 81 -8.42 10.95 -25.27
CA GLN A 81 -8.00 11.96 -26.24
C GLN A 81 -6.99 12.96 -25.65
N CYS A 82 -6.78 12.95 -24.33
CA CYS A 82 -5.86 13.84 -23.64
C CYS A 82 -4.42 13.27 -23.73
N SER A 83 -3.67 13.67 -24.75
CA SER A 83 -2.38 13.08 -25.12
C SER A 83 -1.27 13.16 -24.07
N GLN A 84 -1.35 14.08 -23.12
CA GLN A 84 -0.36 14.24 -22.03
C GLN A 84 -0.82 13.62 -20.72
N LEU A 85 -2.06 13.12 -20.66
CA LEU A 85 -2.63 12.60 -19.42
C LEU A 85 -1.97 11.27 -19.04
N SER A 86 -1.40 11.23 -17.85
CA SER A 86 -0.67 10.08 -17.33
C SER A 86 -1.21 9.54 -16.00
N MET A 87 -2.00 10.35 -15.28
CA MET A 87 -2.66 9.93 -14.05
C MET A 87 -4.13 10.27 -14.08
N VAL A 88 -4.96 9.26 -13.79
CA VAL A 88 -6.43 9.35 -13.80
C VAL A 88 -6.96 8.74 -12.50
N GLY A 89 -7.66 9.53 -11.70
CA GLY A 89 -8.23 9.09 -10.43
C GLY A 89 -9.72 9.41 -10.31
N PHE A 90 -10.54 8.35 -10.25
CA PHE A 90 -11.99 8.42 -10.11
C PHE A 90 -12.48 7.51 -8.97
N LYS A 91 -11.77 7.55 -7.82
CA LYS A 91 -12.16 6.79 -6.63
C LYS A 91 -13.54 7.21 -6.14
N ALA A 92 -14.29 6.27 -5.52
CA ALA A 92 -15.58 6.52 -4.88
C ALA A 92 -16.59 7.21 -5.83
N ASN A 93 -16.84 6.57 -6.95
CA ASN A 93 -17.88 6.91 -7.92
C ASN A 93 -18.86 5.71 -8.07
N ARG A 94 -19.54 5.63 -9.20
CA ARG A 94 -20.46 4.52 -9.54
C ARG A 94 -20.13 3.94 -10.92
N ILE A 95 -18.85 3.94 -11.27
CA ILE A 95 -18.38 3.52 -12.59
C ILE A 95 -18.59 2.03 -12.74
N ARG A 96 -19.33 1.65 -13.77
CA ARG A 96 -19.59 0.25 -14.18
C ARG A 96 -18.84 -0.10 -15.45
N GLU A 97 -18.68 0.87 -16.35
CA GLU A 97 -18.11 0.69 -17.67
C GLU A 97 -16.79 1.44 -17.79
N VAL A 98 -15.78 0.74 -18.28
CA VAL A 98 -14.48 1.29 -18.66
C VAL A 98 -14.27 0.96 -20.13
N SER A 99 -14.46 1.93 -21.02
CA SER A 99 -14.18 1.78 -22.45
C SER A 99 -12.68 1.83 -22.71
N GLY A 100 -12.18 1.01 -23.64
CA GLY A 100 -10.79 1.14 -24.10
C GLY A 100 -10.43 2.52 -24.62
N LYS A 101 -11.43 3.26 -25.15
CA LYS A 101 -11.25 4.65 -25.60
C LYS A 101 -11.05 5.65 -24.46
N SER A 102 -11.39 5.28 -23.21
CA SER A 102 -11.16 6.14 -22.03
C SER A 102 -9.70 6.15 -21.57
N LEU A 103 -8.86 5.23 -22.09
CA LEU A 103 -7.50 5.01 -21.61
C LEU A 103 -6.51 5.93 -22.32
N PRO A 104 -5.87 6.90 -21.64
CA PRO A 104 -4.88 7.77 -22.26
C PRO A 104 -3.63 7.01 -22.73
N PRO A 105 -2.98 7.43 -23.84
CA PRO A 105 -1.83 6.72 -24.40
C PRO A 105 -0.59 6.71 -23.47
N LEU A 106 -0.49 7.70 -22.58
CA LEU A 106 0.60 7.81 -21.59
C LEU A 106 0.18 7.38 -20.19
N LEU A 107 -0.92 6.64 -20.05
CA LEU A 107 -1.46 6.23 -18.76
C LEU A 107 -0.43 5.47 -17.94
N ARG A 108 -0.05 6.06 -16.80
CA ARG A 108 0.91 5.53 -15.83
C ARG A 108 0.24 5.10 -14.53
N TRP A 109 -0.81 5.80 -14.13
CA TRP A 109 -1.52 5.53 -12.88
C TRP A 109 -3.03 5.68 -13.09
N LEU A 110 -3.77 4.58 -12.82
CA LEU A 110 -5.24 4.54 -12.86
C LEU A 110 -5.80 4.17 -11.49
N ILE A 111 -6.70 5.01 -10.96
CA ILE A 111 -7.37 4.79 -9.68
C ILE A 111 -8.87 4.72 -9.93
N LEU A 112 -9.45 3.54 -9.76
CA LEU A 112 -10.89 3.27 -9.82
C LEU A 112 -11.37 2.57 -8.54
N THR A 113 -10.65 2.74 -7.43
CA THR A 113 -11.03 2.20 -6.12
C THR A 113 -12.44 2.62 -5.74
N ASP A 114 -13.22 1.71 -5.14
CA ASP A 114 -14.57 1.96 -4.64
C ASP A 114 -15.50 2.45 -5.76
N ASN A 115 -15.72 1.55 -6.73
CA ASN A 115 -16.63 1.70 -7.86
C ASN A 115 -17.44 0.41 -8.07
N GLU A 116 -18.09 0.28 -9.23
CA GLU A 116 -18.93 -0.87 -9.59
C GLU A 116 -18.44 -1.58 -10.85
N VAL A 117 -17.13 -1.48 -11.17
CA VAL A 117 -16.53 -2.04 -12.39
C VAL A 117 -16.59 -3.57 -12.36
N GLU A 118 -17.21 -4.16 -13.40
CA GLU A 118 -17.34 -5.62 -13.55
C GLU A 118 -16.31 -6.20 -14.50
N VAL A 119 -15.88 -5.43 -15.51
CA VAL A 119 -14.96 -5.87 -16.56
C VAL A 119 -14.01 -4.73 -16.92
N LEU A 120 -12.74 -5.05 -17.11
CA LEU A 120 -11.76 -4.15 -17.72
C LEU A 120 -11.67 -4.42 -19.22
N PRO A 121 -11.49 -3.39 -20.06
CA PRO A 121 -11.33 -3.58 -21.49
C PRO A 121 -9.97 -4.20 -21.84
N PRO A 122 -9.87 -5.07 -22.85
CA PRO A 122 -8.60 -5.68 -23.27
C PRO A 122 -7.56 -4.63 -23.70
N GLU A 123 -7.99 -3.46 -24.15
CA GLU A 123 -7.12 -2.33 -24.51
C GLU A 123 -6.23 -1.84 -23.36
N ILE A 124 -6.53 -2.21 -22.11
CA ILE A 124 -5.64 -1.90 -20.96
C ILE A 124 -4.26 -2.52 -21.16
N GLY A 125 -4.16 -3.65 -21.87
CA GLY A 125 -2.88 -4.27 -22.24
C GLY A 125 -2.01 -3.40 -23.15
N ALA A 126 -2.59 -2.44 -23.87
CA ALA A 126 -1.84 -1.47 -24.68
C ALA A 126 -1.26 -0.31 -23.86
N CYS A 127 -1.62 -0.17 -22.57
CA CYS A 127 -1.08 0.87 -21.68
C CYS A 127 0.35 0.53 -21.24
N SER A 128 1.30 0.60 -22.15
CA SER A 128 2.71 0.19 -21.92
C SER A 128 3.46 0.97 -20.84
N GLN A 129 2.91 2.11 -20.39
CA GLN A 129 3.47 2.94 -19.32
C GLN A 129 2.81 2.68 -17.95
N LEU A 130 1.81 1.79 -17.87
CA LEU A 130 1.05 1.55 -16.66
C LEU A 130 1.95 0.98 -15.56
N GLN A 131 2.11 1.73 -14.46
CA GLN A 131 2.88 1.35 -13.28
C GLN A 131 2.00 1.06 -12.07
N LYS A 132 0.88 1.78 -11.93
CA LYS A 132 -0.01 1.67 -10.76
C LYS A 132 -1.46 1.56 -11.18
N LEU A 133 -2.11 0.46 -10.72
CA LEU A 133 -3.51 0.19 -11.00
C LEU A 133 -4.24 -0.14 -9.69
N MET A 134 -5.21 0.70 -9.32
CA MET A 134 -5.95 0.59 -8.07
C MET A 134 -7.42 0.34 -8.35
N LEU A 135 -7.86 -0.89 -8.10
CA LEU A 135 -9.19 -1.43 -8.42
C LEU A 135 -9.90 -2.03 -7.18
N ALA A 136 -9.38 -1.79 -5.97
CA ALA A 136 -9.99 -2.32 -4.76
C ALA A 136 -11.45 -1.84 -4.62
N GLY A 137 -12.34 -2.72 -4.12
CA GLY A 137 -13.76 -2.37 -3.92
C GLY A 137 -14.54 -2.22 -5.22
N ASN A 138 -14.36 -3.15 -6.16
CA ASN A 138 -15.13 -3.24 -7.39
C ASN A 138 -15.87 -4.59 -7.49
N ARG A 139 -16.33 -4.95 -8.69
CA ARG A 139 -17.08 -6.19 -8.94
C ARG A 139 -16.41 -7.08 -9.99
N LEU A 140 -15.08 -6.96 -10.14
CA LEU A 140 -14.31 -7.70 -11.13
C LEU A 140 -14.36 -9.21 -10.82
N ARG A 141 -14.67 -10.02 -11.82
CA ARG A 141 -14.66 -11.48 -11.75
C ARG A 141 -13.43 -12.10 -12.38
N ALA A 142 -12.79 -11.40 -13.29
CA ALA A 142 -11.57 -11.80 -13.97
C ALA A 142 -10.78 -10.57 -14.40
N LEU A 143 -9.50 -10.76 -14.71
CA LEU A 143 -8.64 -9.77 -15.35
C LEU A 143 -8.43 -10.18 -16.82
N PRO A 144 -8.43 -9.23 -17.78
CA PRO A 144 -8.17 -9.54 -19.17
C PRO A 144 -6.73 -10.05 -19.35
N GLU A 145 -6.56 -11.08 -20.19
CA GLU A 145 -5.24 -11.69 -20.44
C GLU A 145 -4.25 -10.72 -21.09
N GLU A 146 -4.75 -9.74 -21.82
CA GLU A 146 -3.97 -8.68 -22.45
C GLU A 146 -3.15 -7.87 -21.43
N MET A 147 -3.55 -7.83 -20.16
CA MET A 147 -2.78 -7.21 -19.08
C MET A 147 -1.41 -7.88 -18.87
N ALA A 148 -1.19 -9.09 -19.36
CA ALA A 148 0.14 -9.73 -19.37
C ALA A 148 1.17 -8.87 -20.13
N ALA A 149 0.75 -7.99 -21.03
CA ALA A 149 1.61 -7.05 -21.75
C ALA A 149 2.01 -5.80 -20.92
N CYS A 150 1.37 -5.56 -19.77
CA CYS A 150 1.69 -4.43 -18.87
C CYS A 150 2.99 -4.67 -18.10
N SER A 151 4.10 -4.83 -18.80
CA SER A 151 5.41 -5.20 -18.23
C SER A 151 6.01 -4.17 -17.26
N ARG A 152 5.46 -2.95 -17.20
CA ARG A 152 5.85 -1.89 -16.26
C ARG A 152 4.99 -1.84 -15.01
N LEU A 153 3.96 -2.69 -14.89
CA LEU A 153 3.08 -2.70 -13.73
C LEU A 153 3.86 -3.10 -12.47
N GLU A 154 3.86 -2.23 -11.47
CA GLU A 154 4.60 -2.38 -10.21
C GLU A 154 3.65 -2.55 -9.02
N LEU A 155 2.51 -1.85 -9.03
CA LEU A 155 1.50 -1.92 -7.97
C LEU A 155 0.13 -2.25 -8.54
N LEU A 156 -0.52 -3.27 -7.94
CA LEU A 156 -1.87 -3.69 -8.30
C LEU A 156 -2.71 -3.93 -7.04
N ARG A 157 -3.83 -3.24 -6.93
CA ARG A 157 -4.80 -3.37 -5.83
C ARG A 157 -6.09 -3.98 -6.36
N LEU A 158 -6.35 -5.23 -5.99
CA LEU A 158 -7.51 -6.03 -6.40
C LEU A 158 -8.41 -6.44 -5.23
N ALA A 159 -8.11 -5.96 -4.01
CA ALA A 159 -8.85 -6.34 -2.82
C ALA A 159 -10.34 -6.00 -2.94
N ALA A 160 -11.20 -6.77 -2.27
CA ALA A 160 -12.65 -6.58 -2.24
C ALA A 160 -13.27 -6.53 -3.66
N ASN A 161 -12.97 -7.53 -4.47
CA ASN A 161 -13.58 -7.81 -5.76
C ASN A 161 -14.30 -9.17 -5.74
N GLN A 162 -14.61 -9.73 -6.89
CA GLN A 162 -15.31 -11.00 -7.05
C GLN A 162 -14.48 -12.01 -7.86
N LEU A 163 -13.15 -11.93 -7.77
CA LEU A 163 -12.25 -12.83 -8.46
C LEU A 163 -12.34 -14.25 -7.88
N ASP A 164 -12.45 -15.25 -8.75
CA ASP A 164 -12.43 -16.66 -8.36
C ASP A 164 -11.00 -17.21 -8.22
N GLU A 165 -10.03 -16.57 -8.87
CA GLU A 165 -8.59 -16.91 -8.82
C GLU A 165 -7.71 -15.72 -9.26
N LEU A 166 -6.41 -15.83 -9.02
CA LEU A 166 -5.41 -14.97 -9.65
C LEU A 166 -4.90 -15.64 -10.92
N PRO A 167 -4.93 -14.95 -12.08
CA PRO A 167 -4.45 -15.57 -13.33
C PRO A 167 -2.94 -15.81 -13.28
N ALA A 168 -2.48 -16.93 -13.82
CA ALA A 168 -1.08 -17.36 -13.77
C ALA A 168 -0.10 -16.33 -14.38
N TRP A 169 -0.51 -15.62 -15.45
CA TRP A 169 0.29 -14.59 -16.07
C TRP A 169 0.61 -13.43 -15.13
N LEU A 170 -0.27 -13.13 -14.15
CA LEU A 170 -0.07 -12.06 -13.17
C LEU A 170 1.20 -12.29 -12.34
N LEU A 171 1.45 -13.55 -11.97
CA LEU A 171 2.63 -13.94 -11.21
C LEU A 171 3.91 -13.94 -12.05
N CYS A 172 3.79 -13.72 -13.38
CA CYS A 172 4.89 -13.62 -14.32
C CYS A 172 5.22 -12.17 -14.73
N LEU A 173 4.53 -11.16 -14.17
CA LEU A 173 4.81 -9.76 -14.48
C LEU A 173 6.17 -9.33 -13.89
N PRO A 174 7.14 -8.89 -14.73
CA PRO A 174 8.54 -8.75 -14.32
C PRO A 174 8.77 -7.64 -13.29
N ARG A 175 7.86 -6.68 -13.18
CA ARG A 175 8.00 -5.54 -12.27
C ARG A 175 6.98 -5.48 -11.16
N LEU A 176 5.99 -6.37 -11.15
CA LEU A 176 5.01 -6.41 -10.08
C LEU A 176 5.69 -6.71 -8.73
N ALA A 177 5.44 -5.85 -7.76
CA ALA A 177 6.07 -5.86 -6.44
C ALA A 177 5.06 -5.72 -5.31
N TRP A 178 4.03 -4.88 -5.49
CA TRP A 178 3.03 -4.55 -4.48
C TRP A 178 1.65 -5.01 -4.95
N LEU A 179 1.21 -6.16 -4.45
CA LEU A 179 -0.05 -6.80 -4.82
C LEU A 179 -0.94 -6.97 -3.60
N ALA A 180 -2.20 -6.53 -3.67
CA ALA A 180 -3.22 -6.79 -2.67
C ALA A 180 -4.46 -7.39 -3.32
N TYR A 181 -4.95 -8.53 -2.79
CA TYR A 181 -6.10 -9.26 -3.34
C TYR A 181 -7.05 -9.83 -2.26
N ALA A 182 -6.91 -9.39 -1.01
CA ALA A 182 -7.76 -9.85 0.09
C ALA A 182 -9.25 -9.53 -0.16
N GLY A 183 -10.17 -10.32 0.42
CA GLY A 183 -11.61 -10.09 0.29
C GLY A 183 -12.17 -10.45 -1.10
N ASN A 184 -11.48 -11.30 -1.85
CA ASN A 184 -12.03 -11.98 -3.03
C ASN A 184 -12.50 -13.40 -2.65
N PRO A 185 -13.48 -14.00 -3.35
CA PRO A 185 -14.03 -15.33 -3.04
C PRO A 185 -12.96 -16.40 -2.79
N PHE A 186 -11.91 -16.45 -3.61
CA PHE A 186 -10.84 -17.45 -3.46
C PHE A 186 -9.96 -17.26 -2.20
N SER A 187 -9.93 -16.08 -1.60
CA SER A 187 -9.09 -15.74 -0.43
C SER A 187 -9.90 -15.49 0.85
N GLU A 188 -11.22 -15.27 0.73
CA GLU A 188 -12.08 -14.87 1.86
C GLU A 188 -12.17 -15.96 2.93
N ALA A 189 -12.30 -17.22 2.54
CA ALA A 189 -12.39 -18.34 3.47
C ALA A 189 -11.15 -18.46 4.38
N LEU A 190 -9.95 -18.14 3.87
CA LEU A 190 -8.71 -18.16 4.65
C LEU A 190 -8.71 -17.06 5.72
N ALA A 191 -9.10 -15.83 5.35
CA ALA A 191 -9.18 -14.72 6.28
C ALA A 191 -10.23 -14.97 7.39
N ALA A 192 -11.39 -15.49 7.01
CA ALA A 192 -12.45 -15.82 7.96
C ALA A 192 -12.04 -16.90 8.96
N SER A 193 -11.34 -17.95 8.50
CA SER A 193 -10.85 -19.02 9.38
C SER A 193 -9.88 -18.48 10.44
N VAL A 194 -9.00 -17.56 10.08
CA VAL A 194 -8.06 -16.93 11.02
C VAL A 194 -8.79 -16.22 12.16
N LEU A 195 -9.84 -15.47 11.87
CA LEU A 195 -10.59 -14.73 12.88
C LEU A 195 -11.36 -15.64 13.86
N ILE A 196 -11.66 -16.89 13.43
CA ILE A 196 -12.38 -17.89 14.22
C ILE A 196 -11.41 -18.80 14.97
N ASP A 197 -10.39 -19.31 14.28
CA ASP A 197 -9.56 -20.42 14.74
C ASP A 197 -8.30 -19.99 15.50
N THR A 198 -7.84 -18.73 15.29
CA THR A 198 -6.64 -18.24 15.97
C THR A 198 -6.98 -17.76 17.39
N PRO A 199 -6.42 -18.39 18.43
CA PRO A 199 -6.66 -17.96 19.80
C PRO A 199 -5.99 -16.60 20.04
N ILE A 200 -6.80 -15.58 20.26
CA ILE A 200 -6.35 -14.24 20.62
C ILE A 200 -7.14 -13.75 21.82
N ALA A 201 -6.49 -13.00 22.71
CA ALA A 201 -7.13 -12.44 23.90
C ALA A 201 -8.27 -11.49 23.52
N ALA A 202 -9.45 -11.69 24.11
CA ALA A 202 -10.56 -10.76 24.02
C ALA A 202 -10.43 -9.70 25.10
N ILE A 203 -10.20 -8.46 24.72
CA ILE A 203 -10.05 -7.32 25.63
C ILE A 203 -11.36 -6.54 25.64
N GLN A 204 -11.98 -6.51 26.81
CA GLN A 204 -13.24 -5.79 27.01
C GLN A 204 -13.03 -4.29 26.82
N TRP A 205 -13.95 -3.65 26.10
CA TRP A 205 -13.88 -2.20 25.86
C TRP A 205 -13.77 -1.37 27.14
N ASN A 206 -14.49 -1.76 28.18
CA ASN A 206 -14.47 -1.09 29.49
C ASN A 206 -13.17 -1.27 30.28
N ALA A 207 -12.27 -2.15 29.80
CA ALA A 207 -10.90 -2.27 30.35
C ALA A 207 -9.93 -1.32 29.68
N LEU A 208 -10.35 -0.57 28.66
CA LEU A 208 -9.54 0.38 27.90
C LEU A 208 -9.96 1.81 28.22
N GLU A 209 -9.02 2.62 28.66
CA GLU A 209 -9.20 4.07 28.80
C GLU A 209 -8.44 4.75 27.67
N LEU A 210 -9.20 5.26 26.67
CA LEU A 210 -8.59 5.96 25.52
C LEU A 210 -8.03 7.32 25.97
N GLU A 211 -6.83 7.60 25.51
CA GLU A 211 -6.12 8.85 25.73
C GLU A 211 -6.01 9.65 24.41
N ALA A 212 -4.78 10.03 24.01
CA ALA A 212 -4.52 10.80 22.82
C ALA A 212 -4.62 9.96 21.54
N GLN A 213 -5.11 10.56 20.46
CA GLN A 213 -4.99 10.02 19.13
C GLN A 213 -3.53 10.03 18.70
N LEU A 214 -3.00 8.88 18.29
CA LEU A 214 -1.62 8.72 17.80
C LEU A 214 -1.52 8.88 16.29
N GLY A 215 -2.57 8.48 15.57
CA GLY A 215 -2.60 8.55 14.12
C GLY A 215 -3.97 8.21 13.56
N GLU A 216 -4.15 8.55 12.29
CA GLU A 216 -5.36 8.24 11.53
C GLU A 216 -4.97 7.91 10.10
N GLY A 217 -5.43 6.76 9.60
CA GLY A 217 -5.25 6.29 8.24
C GLY A 217 -6.57 5.96 7.57
N ALA A 218 -6.48 5.43 6.35
CA ALA A 218 -7.65 5.01 5.57
C ALA A 218 -8.44 3.91 6.28
N SER A 219 -7.77 2.94 6.90
CA SER A 219 -8.39 1.78 7.55
C SER A 219 -8.85 2.02 8.99
N GLY A 220 -8.39 3.08 9.68
CA GLY A 220 -8.73 3.26 11.08
C GLY A 220 -8.08 4.44 11.77
N VAL A 221 -8.40 4.58 13.05
CA VAL A 221 -7.80 5.55 13.98
C VAL A 221 -7.04 4.79 15.05
N ILE A 222 -5.84 5.23 15.35
CA ILE A 222 -5.00 4.65 16.40
C ILE A 222 -4.96 5.60 17.60
N TYR A 223 -5.30 5.07 18.76
CA TYR A 223 -5.28 5.80 20.02
C TYR A 223 -4.23 5.21 20.95
N ARG A 224 -3.60 6.06 21.73
CA ARG A 224 -2.97 5.65 22.97
C ARG A 224 -4.09 5.30 23.97
N ALA A 225 -3.90 4.26 24.75
CA ALA A 225 -4.84 3.86 25.80
C ALA A 225 -4.12 3.26 26.99
N ALA A 226 -4.76 3.33 28.15
CA ALA A 226 -4.39 2.57 29.33
C ALA A 226 -5.23 1.29 29.38
N LEU A 227 -4.60 0.12 29.41
CA LEU A 227 -5.26 -1.16 29.59
C LEU A 227 -5.26 -1.49 31.09
N SER A 228 -6.45 -1.55 31.68
CA SER A 228 -6.62 -1.90 33.08
C SER A 228 -6.22 -3.35 33.35
N ALA A 229 -5.38 -3.57 34.32
CA ALA A 229 -4.98 -4.89 34.75
C ALA A 229 -6.09 -5.59 35.56
N ARG A 230 -6.11 -6.92 35.54
CA ARG A 230 -6.97 -7.71 36.44
C ARG A 230 -6.27 -7.81 37.79
N HIS A 231 -6.96 -7.37 38.86
CA HIS A 231 -6.54 -7.48 40.28
C HIS A 231 -5.15 -6.86 40.61
N ASP A 232 -5.16 -5.64 41.16
CA ASP A 232 -4.03 -4.94 41.82
C ASP A 232 -2.75 -4.68 41.01
N GLU A 233 -2.70 -4.99 39.73
CA GLU A 233 -1.60 -4.57 38.85
C GLU A 233 -1.82 -3.17 38.32
N ALA A 234 -0.75 -2.42 38.04
CA ALA A 234 -0.82 -1.11 37.44
C ALA A 234 -1.33 -1.22 35.97
N SER A 235 -2.16 -0.24 35.54
CA SER A 235 -2.53 -0.15 34.13
C SER A 235 -1.29 -0.03 33.25
N ARG A 236 -1.31 -0.71 32.08
CA ARG A 236 -0.21 -0.61 31.12
C ARG A 236 -0.62 0.19 29.91
N PRO A 237 0.31 1.01 29.34
CA PRO A 237 0.04 1.73 28.11
C PRO A 237 0.01 0.76 26.92
N VAL A 238 -0.98 0.97 26.03
CA VAL A 238 -1.18 0.21 24.79
C VAL A 238 -1.56 1.14 23.66
N ALA A 239 -1.50 0.65 22.41
CA ALA A 239 -2.11 1.27 21.25
C ALA A 239 -3.40 0.54 20.91
N VAL A 240 -4.47 1.28 20.60
CA VAL A 240 -5.76 0.73 20.18
C VAL A 240 -6.07 1.25 18.78
N LYS A 241 -6.09 0.36 17.79
CA LYS A 241 -6.56 0.67 16.44
C LYS A 241 -8.04 0.33 16.34
N LEU A 242 -8.86 1.34 16.11
CA LEU A 242 -10.28 1.18 15.79
C LEU A 242 -10.47 1.31 14.28
N PHE A 243 -11.00 0.25 13.67
CA PHE A 243 -11.18 0.19 12.22
C PHE A 243 -12.37 1.03 11.76
N LYS A 244 -12.24 1.63 10.58
CA LYS A 244 -13.25 2.46 9.92
C LYS A 244 -13.76 1.81 8.65
N GLY A 245 -15.04 2.09 8.35
CA GLY A 245 -15.63 1.86 7.03
C GLY A 245 -15.58 0.42 6.54
N ALA A 246 -15.89 0.26 5.26
CA ALA A 246 -15.98 -1.03 4.60
C ALA A 246 -14.78 -1.33 3.71
N VAL A 247 -14.37 -0.40 2.85
CA VAL A 247 -13.28 -0.61 1.86
C VAL A 247 -12.28 0.54 1.93
N THR A 248 -10.99 0.19 1.90
CA THR A 248 -9.90 1.17 1.78
C THR A 248 -9.27 1.09 0.38
N SER A 249 -8.27 1.93 0.12
CA SER A 249 -7.49 1.85 -1.13
C SER A 249 -6.72 0.52 -1.28
N ASP A 250 -6.45 -0.17 -0.19
CA ASP A 250 -5.56 -1.33 -0.13
C ASP A 250 -6.31 -2.62 0.20
N GLY A 251 -7.44 -2.56 0.93
CA GLY A 251 -8.21 -3.74 1.27
C GLY A 251 -9.36 -3.51 2.25
N LEU A 252 -9.74 -4.58 2.93
CA LEU A 252 -10.81 -4.61 3.91
C LEU A 252 -10.24 -4.55 5.34
N PRO A 253 -10.81 -3.75 6.25
CA PRO A 253 -10.39 -3.68 7.65
C PRO A 253 -10.35 -5.04 8.37
N ASP A 254 -11.34 -5.90 8.10
CA ASP A 254 -11.37 -7.25 8.70
C ASP A 254 -10.23 -8.15 8.18
N CYS A 255 -9.82 -8.00 6.91
CA CYS A 255 -8.65 -8.71 6.37
C CYS A 255 -7.35 -8.20 7.00
N GLU A 256 -7.22 -6.90 7.20
CA GLU A 256 -6.08 -6.31 7.93
C GLU A 256 -6.00 -6.85 9.35
N MET A 257 -7.13 -6.85 10.06
CA MET A 257 -7.20 -7.40 11.43
C MET A 257 -6.82 -8.88 11.45
N ALA A 258 -7.32 -9.68 10.52
CA ALA A 258 -6.96 -11.09 10.40
C ALA A 258 -5.47 -11.27 10.13
N ALA A 259 -4.88 -10.47 9.26
CA ALA A 259 -3.45 -10.53 8.94
C ALA A 259 -2.58 -10.18 10.15
N CYS A 260 -2.91 -9.12 10.89
CA CYS A 260 -2.22 -8.78 12.15
C CYS A 260 -2.28 -9.93 13.16
N ILE A 261 -3.43 -10.60 13.31
CA ILE A 261 -3.60 -11.73 14.22
C ILE A 261 -2.79 -12.94 13.75
N ARG A 262 -2.85 -13.28 12.45
CA ARG A 262 -2.14 -14.42 11.87
C ARG A 262 -0.64 -14.24 11.86
N ALA A 263 -0.16 -13.01 11.72
CA ALA A 263 1.27 -12.66 11.79
C ALA A 263 1.92 -13.15 13.10
N GLY A 264 1.17 -13.14 14.21
CA GLY A 264 1.68 -13.61 15.50
C GLY A 264 2.89 -12.81 15.99
N ASP A 265 3.69 -13.44 16.88
CA ASP A 265 4.83 -12.77 17.48
C ASP A 265 6.10 -12.90 16.64
N HIS A 266 6.74 -11.77 16.34
CA HIS A 266 8.04 -11.71 15.70
C HIS A 266 8.78 -10.42 16.14
N PRO A 267 10.10 -10.45 16.38
CA PRO A 267 10.87 -9.29 16.87
C PRO A 267 10.76 -8.03 15.99
N ASN A 268 10.45 -8.19 14.71
CA ASN A 268 10.35 -7.10 13.74
C ASN A 268 8.91 -6.83 13.28
N LEU A 269 7.91 -7.30 14.03
CA LEU A 269 6.50 -6.97 13.85
C LEU A 269 5.96 -6.25 15.07
N ILE A 270 4.88 -5.49 14.90
CA ILE A 270 4.19 -4.85 16.03
C ILE A 270 3.34 -5.90 16.75
N PRO A 271 3.63 -6.25 18.03
CA PRO A 271 2.91 -7.30 18.72
C PRO A 271 1.44 -6.94 18.94
N VAL A 272 0.55 -7.89 18.65
CA VAL A 272 -0.89 -7.78 18.92
C VAL A 272 -1.19 -8.37 20.28
N VAL A 273 -1.76 -7.54 21.18
CA VAL A 273 -2.12 -7.92 22.55
C VAL A 273 -3.47 -8.61 22.60
N GLY A 274 -4.42 -8.17 21.75
CA GLY A 274 -5.75 -8.74 21.72
C GLY A 274 -6.72 -8.01 20.79
N LYS A 275 -7.93 -8.56 20.71
CA LYS A 275 -9.06 -8.03 19.93
C LYS A 275 -10.01 -7.29 20.85
N VAL A 276 -10.45 -6.08 20.47
CA VAL A 276 -11.46 -5.32 21.20
C VAL A 276 -12.80 -6.05 21.18
N LYS A 277 -13.43 -6.19 22.34
CA LYS A 277 -14.75 -6.79 22.52
C LYS A 277 -15.72 -5.80 23.17
N ASP A 278 -16.99 -5.90 22.78
CA ASP A 278 -18.12 -5.13 23.34
C ASP A 278 -17.94 -3.60 23.21
N HIS A 279 -17.38 -3.14 22.06
CA HIS A 279 -17.32 -1.72 21.74
C HIS A 279 -18.76 -1.15 21.60
N PRO A 280 -19.11 0.00 22.23
CA PRO A 280 -20.49 0.49 22.32
C PRO A 280 -21.12 0.82 20.96
N ALA A 281 -20.32 1.18 19.96
CA ALA A 281 -20.78 1.39 18.58
C ALA A 281 -20.54 0.18 17.67
N GLY A 282 -20.18 -1.00 18.21
CA GLY A 282 -19.91 -2.20 17.43
C GLY A 282 -18.66 -2.13 16.56
N ALA A 283 -17.76 -1.17 16.79
CA ALA A 283 -16.53 -1.05 16.00
C ALA A 283 -15.58 -2.21 16.30
N HIS A 284 -14.95 -2.74 15.25
CA HIS A 284 -13.86 -3.70 15.36
C HIS A 284 -12.56 -2.98 15.73
N GLY A 285 -11.71 -3.62 16.52
CA GLY A 285 -10.43 -3.04 16.89
C GLY A 285 -9.41 -4.05 17.38
N LEU A 286 -8.14 -3.65 17.31
CA LEU A 286 -7.00 -4.38 17.85
C LEU A 286 -6.34 -3.56 18.96
N VAL A 287 -5.91 -4.26 20.01
CA VAL A 287 -5.02 -3.74 21.03
C VAL A 287 -3.62 -4.26 20.71
N MET A 288 -2.67 -3.35 20.62
CA MET A 288 -1.28 -3.62 20.23
C MET A 288 -0.33 -3.06 21.30
N GLU A 289 0.91 -3.51 21.31
CA GLU A 289 1.95 -2.86 22.12
C GLU A 289 2.11 -1.40 21.69
N LEU A 290 2.27 -0.53 22.68
CA LEU A 290 2.56 0.88 22.41
C LEU A 290 4.02 1.01 21.98
N ILE A 291 4.25 1.50 20.78
CA ILE A 291 5.59 1.72 20.24
C ILE A 291 6.19 2.97 20.90
N ASP A 292 7.49 2.87 21.24
CA ASP A 292 8.24 4.01 21.79
C ASP A 292 8.16 5.22 20.85
N PRO A 293 7.87 6.43 21.35
CA PRO A 293 7.84 7.66 20.55
C PRO A 293 9.12 8.01 19.79
N GLN A 294 10.25 7.37 20.14
CA GLN A 294 11.51 7.53 19.39
C GLN A 294 11.51 6.83 18.02
N PHE A 295 10.56 5.93 17.77
CA PHE A 295 10.41 5.33 16.45
C PHE A 295 9.80 6.33 15.46
N ALA A 296 10.34 6.34 14.25
CA ALA A 296 9.84 7.13 13.15
C ALA A 296 9.78 6.29 11.87
N ASN A 297 8.90 6.66 10.96
CA ASN A 297 8.86 6.04 9.64
C ASN A 297 10.19 6.25 8.92
N LEU A 298 10.68 5.19 8.28
CA LEU A 298 11.95 5.18 7.54
C LEU A 298 11.91 6.14 6.34
N ALA A 299 10.74 6.31 5.71
CA ALA A 299 10.51 7.24 4.61
C ALA A 299 9.10 7.84 4.68
N GLY A 300 8.80 8.79 3.82
CA GLY A 300 7.45 9.20 3.49
C GLY A 300 6.89 8.37 2.32
N PRO A 301 5.55 8.35 2.13
CA PRO A 301 4.91 7.59 1.06
C PRO A 301 5.28 8.11 -0.33
N PRO A 302 5.01 7.32 -1.38
CA PRO A 302 5.21 7.74 -2.77
C PRO A 302 4.47 9.05 -3.11
N SER A 303 5.13 9.90 -3.89
CA SER A 303 4.58 11.15 -4.41
C SER A 303 3.92 10.95 -5.79
N LEU A 304 3.25 11.98 -6.30
CA LEU A 304 2.74 11.98 -7.69
C LEU A 304 3.86 11.82 -8.72
N GLU A 305 5.07 12.27 -8.38
CA GLU A 305 6.25 12.16 -9.26
C GLU A 305 6.89 10.78 -9.20
N SER A 306 7.16 10.27 -8.00
CA SER A 306 7.78 8.96 -7.80
C SER A 306 6.86 7.77 -8.14
N CYS A 307 5.54 7.95 -8.08
CA CYS A 307 4.46 7.00 -8.35
C CYS A 307 4.45 5.79 -7.39
N THR A 308 5.50 4.97 -7.41
CA THR A 308 5.62 3.72 -6.66
C THR A 308 6.86 3.67 -5.76
N ARG A 309 7.67 4.73 -5.69
CA ARG A 309 8.88 4.76 -4.86
C ARG A 309 8.73 5.76 -3.72
N ASP A 310 9.17 5.36 -2.54
CA ASP A 310 9.11 6.17 -1.33
C ASP A 310 9.96 7.43 -1.42
N VAL A 311 9.56 8.44 -0.66
CA VAL A 311 10.25 9.74 -0.61
C VAL A 311 10.95 9.91 0.72
N TYR A 312 12.26 9.92 0.69
CA TYR A 312 13.10 10.16 1.87
C TYR A 312 13.32 11.66 2.10
N ARG A 313 13.52 12.04 3.35
CA ARG A 313 13.93 13.41 3.68
C ARG A 313 15.28 13.72 3.03
N GLU A 314 15.41 14.95 2.53
CA GLU A 314 16.66 15.40 1.95
C GLU A 314 17.83 15.24 2.95
N GLY A 315 18.96 14.72 2.48
CA GLY A 315 20.15 14.48 3.30
C GLY A 315 20.04 13.30 4.28
N MET A 316 18.94 12.53 4.28
CA MET A 316 18.80 11.36 5.15
C MET A 316 19.79 10.27 4.79
N ARG A 317 20.61 9.86 5.78
CA ARG A 317 21.66 8.85 5.65
C ARG A 317 21.59 7.88 6.82
N PHE A 318 22.09 6.66 6.59
CA PHE A 318 22.11 5.58 7.58
C PHE A 318 23.53 5.00 7.70
N GLY A 319 24.01 4.80 8.91
CA GLY A 319 25.24 4.04 9.10
C GLY A 319 25.07 2.56 8.69
N LEU A 320 26.15 1.94 8.21
CA LEU A 320 26.17 0.56 7.70
C LEU A 320 25.48 -0.45 8.65
N ALA A 321 25.77 -0.35 9.96
CA ALA A 321 25.16 -1.25 10.95
C ALA A 321 23.62 -1.10 10.99
N SER A 322 23.09 0.10 10.81
CA SER A 322 21.63 0.35 10.75
C SER A 322 21.03 -0.23 9.47
N VAL A 323 21.68 -0.02 8.33
CA VAL A 323 21.27 -0.60 7.05
C VAL A 323 21.18 -2.12 7.13
N LEU A 324 22.20 -2.78 7.70
CA LEU A 324 22.22 -4.23 7.82
C LEU A 324 21.13 -4.75 8.77
N ARG A 325 20.87 -4.05 9.89
CA ARG A 325 19.80 -4.41 10.82
C ARG A 325 18.42 -4.25 10.19
N ILE A 326 18.19 -3.14 9.48
CA ILE A 326 16.91 -2.91 8.79
C ILE A 326 16.72 -3.99 7.73
N ALA A 327 17.71 -4.21 6.87
CA ALA A 327 17.64 -5.19 5.81
C ALA A 327 17.35 -6.60 6.35
N TYR A 328 18.09 -7.05 7.36
CA TYR A 328 17.89 -8.37 7.98
C TYR A 328 16.54 -8.46 8.70
N GLY A 329 16.17 -7.48 9.53
CA GLY A 329 14.92 -7.49 10.29
C GLY A 329 13.68 -7.57 9.39
N ILE A 330 13.65 -6.82 8.30
CA ILE A 330 12.53 -6.84 7.36
C ILE A 330 12.51 -8.14 6.55
N ALA A 331 13.67 -8.67 6.11
CA ALA A 331 13.72 -9.98 5.46
C ALA A 331 13.22 -11.11 6.39
N SER A 332 13.61 -11.06 7.67
CA SER A 332 13.17 -12.01 8.70
C SER A 332 11.65 -11.94 8.94
N ALA A 333 11.10 -10.71 9.07
CA ALA A 333 9.66 -10.49 9.20
C ALA A 333 8.88 -11.02 8.00
N ALA A 334 9.31 -10.67 6.77
CA ALA A 334 8.66 -11.14 5.55
C ALA A 334 8.73 -12.67 5.42
N CYS A 335 9.88 -13.29 5.72
CA CYS A 335 10.03 -14.74 5.78
C CYS A 335 9.02 -15.38 6.74
N HIS A 336 8.91 -14.83 7.95
CA HIS A 336 7.94 -15.28 8.94
C HIS A 336 6.49 -15.17 8.45
N LEU A 337 6.11 -14.03 7.85
CA LEU A 337 4.76 -13.83 7.31
C LEU A 337 4.41 -14.85 6.23
N HIS A 338 5.29 -15.08 5.26
CA HIS A 338 5.07 -16.06 4.20
C HIS A 338 4.92 -17.49 4.72
N ARG A 339 5.66 -17.86 5.77
CA ARG A 339 5.48 -19.16 6.47
C ARG A 339 4.11 -19.28 7.13
N GLN A 340 3.53 -18.16 7.58
CA GLN A 340 2.18 -18.10 8.12
C GLN A 340 1.09 -18.02 7.02
N GLY A 341 1.48 -18.05 5.73
CA GLY A 341 0.56 -17.89 4.61
C GLY A 341 0.04 -16.47 4.45
N VAL A 342 0.81 -15.48 4.87
CA VAL A 342 0.49 -14.05 4.75
C VAL A 342 1.50 -13.38 3.84
N MET A 343 1.04 -12.71 2.79
CA MET A 343 1.79 -11.75 2.00
C MET A 343 1.48 -10.36 2.52
N HIS A 344 2.49 -9.54 2.82
CA HIS A 344 2.27 -8.17 3.32
C HIS A 344 1.64 -7.26 2.27
N GLY A 345 2.07 -7.38 1.01
CA GLY A 345 1.50 -6.69 -0.15
C GLY A 345 1.81 -5.18 -0.24
N ASP A 346 2.40 -4.60 0.82
CA ASP A 346 2.75 -3.17 0.89
C ASP A 346 4.10 -2.95 1.60
N LEU A 347 5.10 -3.78 1.26
CA LEU A 347 6.43 -3.71 1.82
C LEU A 347 7.16 -2.47 1.28
N TYR A 348 6.97 -1.35 1.96
CA TYR A 348 7.53 -0.03 1.69
C TYR A 348 8.28 0.50 2.91
N ALA A 349 9.23 1.40 2.68
CA ALA A 349 9.97 2.06 3.76
C ALA A 349 9.07 2.95 4.63
N HIS A 350 8.00 3.54 4.07
CA HIS A 350 7.07 4.33 4.87
C HIS A 350 6.20 3.50 5.83
N ASN A 351 6.13 2.17 5.63
CA ASN A 351 5.48 1.22 6.54
C ASN A 351 6.46 0.58 7.53
N ILE A 352 7.71 1.03 7.54
CA ILE A 352 8.75 0.54 8.42
C ILE A 352 9.07 1.62 9.47
N LEU A 353 8.97 1.24 10.74
CA LEU A 353 9.35 2.06 11.88
C LEU A 353 10.77 1.72 12.31
N HIS A 354 11.58 2.75 12.50
CA HIS A 354 12.97 2.63 12.89
C HIS A 354 13.25 3.50 14.14
N GLY A 355 13.80 2.88 15.18
CA GLY A 355 14.20 3.56 16.41
C GLY A 355 15.62 4.11 16.30
N ALA A 356 15.78 5.42 16.37
CA ALA A 356 17.06 6.11 16.18
C ALA A 356 18.00 6.07 17.40
N GLY A 357 17.55 5.63 18.59
CA GLY A 357 18.20 5.88 19.87
C GLY A 357 18.73 4.67 20.65
N SER A 358 18.42 3.45 20.28
CA SER A 358 18.92 2.28 20.99
C SER A 358 20.15 1.68 20.29
N GLU A 359 21.20 1.31 21.04
CA GLU A 359 22.32 0.49 20.52
C GLU A 359 21.83 -0.84 19.91
N GLN A 360 20.58 -1.20 20.16
CA GLN A 360 19.83 -2.33 19.58
C GLN A 360 18.74 -1.88 18.62
N GLY A 361 18.90 -0.76 17.89
CA GLY A 361 17.91 -0.15 17.01
C GLY A 361 16.94 -1.15 16.41
N SER A 362 15.78 -1.35 17.06
CA SER A 362 14.75 -2.24 16.59
C SER A 362 14.07 -1.62 15.36
N VAL A 363 13.74 -2.48 14.43
CA VAL A 363 12.97 -2.13 13.23
C VAL A 363 11.66 -2.91 13.27
N LEU A 364 10.55 -2.27 12.96
CA LEU A 364 9.23 -2.88 12.97
C LEU A 364 8.55 -2.65 11.63
N LEU A 365 8.06 -3.72 11.02
CA LEU A 365 7.16 -3.66 9.87
C LEU A 365 5.73 -3.51 10.38
N GLY A 366 5.00 -2.55 9.87
CA GLY A 366 3.61 -2.24 10.22
C GLY A 366 2.73 -2.11 8.99
N ASP A 367 1.51 -1.69 9.18
CA ASP A 367 0.47 -1.45 8.16
C ASP A 367 0.14 -2.67 7.28
N PHE A 368 -0.72 -3.54 7.81
CA PHE A 368 -1.21 -4.73 7.11
C PHE A 368 -2.43 -4.46 6.21
N GLY A 369 -2.71 -3.21 5.86
CA GLY A 369 -3.89 -2.83 5.06
C GLY A 369 -3.98 -3.52 3.70
N ALA A 370 -2.86 -3.85 3.09
CA ALA A 370 -2.77 -4.56 1.81
C ALA A 370 -2.51 -6.06 1.94
N ALA A 371 -2.43 -6.58 3.18
CA ALA A 371 -2.08 -7.97 3.40
C ALA A 371 -3.11 -8.93 2.80
N SER A 372 -2.62 -10.02 2.25
CA SER A 372 -3.43 -11.03 1.58
C SER A 372 -3.01 -12.43 2.01
N PHE A 373 -4.00 -13.35 2.08
CA PHE A 373 -3.77 -14.73 2.52
C PHE A 373 -3.54 -15.66 1.34
N HIS A 374 -2.67 -16.65 1.53
CA HIS A 374 -2.46 -17.74 0.61
C HIS A 374 -2.27 -19.07 1.38
N ILE A 375 -2.48 -20.19 0.67
CA ILE A 375 -2.25 -21.52 1.25
C ILE A 375 -0.75 -21.79 1.20
N ALA A 376 -0.10 -21.83 2.38
CA ALA A 376 1.36 -22.03 2.48
C ALA A 376 1.81 -23.39 1.90
N ASP A 377 0.98 -24.43 1.98
CA ASP A 377 1.28 -25.77 1.45
C ASP A 377 1.23 -25.85 -0.08
N ASN A 378 0.62 -24.87 -0.76
CA ASN A 378 0.70 -24.74 -2.22
C ASN A 378 2.01 -24.03 -2.58
N ARG A 379 3.12 -24.78 -2.58
CA ARG A 379 4.48 -24.24 -2.71
C ARG A 379 4.69 -23.44 -3.97
N ASP A 380 4.24 -23.92 -5.12
CA ASP A 380 4.46 -23.22 -6.40
C ASP A 380 3.83 -21.82 -6.39
N PHE A 381 2.60 -21.72 -5.89
CA PHE A 381 1.89 -20.46 -5.77
C PHE A 381 2.46 -19.55 -4.68
N SER A 382 2.76 -20.13 -3.50
CA SER A 382 3.37 -19.42 -2.39
C SER A 382 4.75 -18.84 -2.75
N ASP A 383 5.61 -19.63 -3.40
CA ASP A 383 6.93 -19.20 -3.87
C ASP A 383 6.82 -18.09 -4.93
N ALA A 384 5.84 -18.18 -5.83
CA ALA A 384 5.60 -17.15 -6.84
C ALA A 384 5.18 -15.83 -6.21
N LEU A 385 4.24 -15.85 -5.25
CA LEU A 385 3.85 -14.65 -4.47
C LEU A 385 5.02 -14.08 -3.69
N GLN A 386 5.81 -14.96 -3.04
CA GLN A 386 6.99 -14.53 -2.29
C GLN A 386 8.01 -13.83 -3.20
N ARG A 387 8.26 -14.34 -4.42
CA ARG A 387 9.16 -13.70 -5.40
C ARG A 387 8.66 -12.35 -5.91
N LEU A 388 7.33 -12.11 -5.93
CA LEU A 388 6.78 -10.77 -6.19
C LEU A 388 7.16 -9.81 -5.05
N GLU A 389 6.93 -10.22 -3.80
CA GLU A 389 7.23 -9.37 -2.64
C GLU A 389 8.74 -9.18 -2.43
N VAL A 390 9.56 -10.15 -2.81
CA VAL A 390 11.04 -10.02 -2.86
C VAL A 390 11.47 -8.85 -3.75
N ARG A 391 10.73 -8.55 -4.83
CA ARG A 391 11.02 -7.35 -5.61
C ARG A 391 10.76 -6.07 -4.83
N ALA A 392 9.67 -5.98 -4.05
CA ALA A 392 9.42 -4.84 -3.16
C ALA A 392 10.57 -4.67 -2.15
N TYR A 393 11.01 -5.78 -1.55
CA TYR A 393 12.18 -5.82 -0.69
C TYR A 393 13.46 -5.37 -1.42
N GLY A 394 13.64 -5.76 -2.69
CA GLY A 394 14.76 -5.30 -3.53
C GLY A 394 14.76 -3.78 -3.74
N CYS A 395 13.59 -3.17 -3.88
CA CYS A 395 13.42 -1.70 -3.92
C CYS A 395 13.85 -1.05 -2.60
N LEU A 396 13.41 -1.59 -1.46
CA LEU A 396 13.85 -1.14 -0.14
C LEU A 396 15.38 -1.25 0.02
N LEU A 397 15.95 -2.40 -0.38
CA LEU A 397 17.40 -2.62 -0.29
C LEU A 397 18.20 -1.64 -1.16
N GLU A 398 17.71 -1.32 -2.36
CA GLU A 398 18.28 -0.27 -3.22
C GLU A 398 18.29 1.09 -2.51
N GLU A 399 17.16 1.50 -1.95
CA GLU A 399 17.00 2.76 -1.22
C GLU A 399 17.92 2.86 0.00
N LEU A 400 18.10 1.77 0.73
CA LEU A 400 19.02 1.67 1.86
C LEU A 400 20.48 1.77 1.44
N ILE A 401 20.88 1.08 0.36
CA ILE A 401 22.24 1.10 -0.20
C ILE A 401 22.61 2.51 -0.66
N GLU A 402 21.73 3.19 -1.37
CA GLU A 402 21.95 4.56 -1.86
C GLU A 402 22.18 5.57 -0.73
N ARG A 403 21.61 5.29 0.45
CA ARG A 403 21.68 6.16 1.64
C ARG A 403 22.63 5.65 2.71
N CYS A 404 23.43 4.63 2.41
CA CYS A 404 24.34 4.03 3.38
C CYS A 404 25.67 4.78 3.45
N ASP A 405 26.04 5.19 4.69
CA ASP A 405 27.37 5.70 4.97
C ASP A 405 28.31 4.54 5.33
N GLY A 406 29.56 4.65 4.88
CA GLY A 406 30.62 3.68 5.20
C GLY A 406 30.63 2.43 4.31
N LEU A 407 29.85 2.37 3.24
CA LEU A 407 29.85 1.25 2.31
C LEU A 407 31.18 1.15 1.56
N ASP A 408 31.77 2.28 1.16
CA ASP A 408 33.06 2.35 0.44
C ASP A 408 34.21 1.77 1.24
N ALA A 409 34.16 1.87 2.57
CA ALA A 409 35.15 1.30 3.46
C ALA A 409 34.95 -0.21 3.72
N ASN A 410 33.82 -0.80 3.30
CA ASN A 410 33.43 -2.18 3.56
C ASN A 410 33.10 -2.92 2.24
N VAL A 411 34.07 -3.01 1.36
CA VAL A 411 33.95 -3.48 -0.03
C VAL A 411 33.26 -4.86 -0.13
N ASP A 412 33.59 -5.81 0.74
CA ASP A 412 33.01 -7.16 0.73
C ASP A 412 31.53 -7.15 1.08
N ILE A 413 31.14 -6.32 2.05
CA ILE A 413 29.72 -6.15 2.45
C ILE A 413 28.98 -5.43 1.33
N ALA A 414 29.56 -4.38 0.75
CA ALA A 414 29.00 -3.64 -0.36
C ALA A 414 28.72 -4.57 -1.56
N ALA A 415 29.69 -5.41 -1.93
CA ALA A 415 29.54 -6.36 -3.03
C ALA A 415 28.39 -7.35 -2.79
N LYS A 416 28.26 -7.88 -1.56
CA LYS A 416 27.16 -8.79 -1.18
C LYS A 416 25.79 -8.10 -1.23
N LEU A 417 25.66 -6.87 -0.71
CA LEU A 417 24.41 -6.11 -0.74
C LEU A 417 24.00 -5.76 -2.18
N VAL A 418 24.95 -5.33 -3.00
CA VAL A 418 24.70 -5.01 -4.43
C VAL A 418 24.28 -6.25 -5.21
N ALA A 419 24.94 -7.39 -5.00
CA ALA A 419 24.57 -8.66 -5.62
C ALA A 419 23.18 -9.13 -5.17
N LEU A 420 22.89 -9.07 -3.88
CA LEU A 420 21.58 -9.43 -3.32
C LEU A 420 20.47 -8.55 -3.91
N LYS A 421 20.69 -7.22 -3.94
CA LYS A 421 19.75 -6.28 -4.57
C LYS A 421 19.49 -6.66 -6.03
N ALA A 422 20.54 -6.94 -6.80
CA ALA A 422 20.42 -7.30 -8.22
C ALA A 422 19.59 -8.57 -8.42
N HIS A 423 19.75 -9.59 -7.56
CA HIS A 423 18.94 -10.79 -7.60
C HIS A 423 17.48 -10.53 -7.23
N CYS A 424 17.20 -9.76 -6.16
CA CYS A 424 15.84 -9.40 -5.76
C CYS A 424 15.10 -8.60 -6.85
N LEU A 425 15.80 -7.75 -7.60
CA LEU A 425 15.24 -6.91 -8.66
C LEU A 425 15.25 -7.58 -10.05
N SER A 426 15.69 -8.83 -10.16
CA SER A 426 15.74 -9.54 -11.45
C SER A 426 14.41 -9.49 -12.18
N GLU A 427 14.42 -9.25 -13.50
CA GLU A 427 13.24 -9.35 -14.35
C GLU A 427 12.83 -10.81 -14.59
N ASP A 428 13.78 -11.76 -14.50
CA ASP A 428 13.48 -13.18 -14.39
C ASP A 428 13.06 -13.51 -12.97
N ILE A 429 11.76 -13.68 -12.79
CA ILE A 429 11.13 -13.92 -11.48
C ILE A 429 11.63 -15.23 -10.87
N GLY A 430 11.85 -16.26 -11.69
CA GLY A 430 12.34 -17.56 -11.24
C GLY A 430 13.73 -17.50 -10.59
N SER A 431 14.56 -16.53 -10.98
CA SER A 431 15.90 -16.31 -10.42
C SER A 431 15.92 -15.52 -9.11
N ARG A 432 14.80 -14.92 -8.68
CA ARG A 432 14.73 -14.20 -7.41
C ARG A 432 14.84 -15.17 -6.23
N PRO A 433 15.68 -14.86 -5.21
CA PRO A 433 15.78 -15.67 -3.99
C PRO A 433 14.46 -15.67 -3.24
N LEU A 434 14.25 -16.61 -2.34
CA LEU A 434 13.18 -16.54 -1.34
C LEU A 434 13.68 -15.79 -0.09
N PHE A 435 12.77 -15.38 0.79
CA PHE A 435 13.17 -14.61 2.00
C PHE A 435 14.05 -15.42 2.95
N ASP A 436 13.96 -16.75 2.94
CA ASP A 436 14.87 -17.61 3.69
C ASP A 436 16.32 -17.45 3.22
N ASP A 437 16.55 -17.43 1.91
CA ASP A 437 17.86 -17.25 1.32
C ASP A 437 18.40 -15.84 1.61
N ILE A 438 17.55 -14.82 1.48
CA ILE A 438 17.88 -13.42 1.78
C ILE A 438 18.31 -13.28 3.25
N ALA A 439 17.53 -13.82 4.17
CA ALA A 439 17.82 -13.79 5.61
C ALA A 439 19.13 -14.54 5.94
N ALA A 440 19.39 -15.67 5.29
CA ALA A 440 20.63 -16.43 5.46
C ALA A 440 21.89 -15.63 5.02
N VAL A 441 21.78 -14.85 3.93
CA VAL A 441 22.87 -13.97 3.49
C VAL A 441 23.12 -12.81 4.45
N LEU A 442 22.06 -12.21 5.00
CA LEU A 442 22.14 -10.99 5.81
C LEU A 442 22.43 -11.26 7.30
N ARG A 443 22.02 -12.40 7.84
CA ARG A 443 22.21 -12.75 9.27
C ARG A 443 23.67 -12.56 9.74
N PRO A 444 24.69 -13.13 9.09
CA PRO A 444 26.09 -12.99 9.53
C PRO A 444 26.62 -11.55 9.40
N LEU A 445 25.99 -10.72 8.57
CA LEU A 445 26.39 -9.33 8.35
C LEU A 445 25.78 -8.38 9.36
N SER A 446 24.57 -8.70 9.86
CA SER A 446 23.79 -7.83 10.76
C SER A 446 24.26 -7.85 12.23
N GLY A 447 25.14 -8.79 12.60
CA GLY A 447 25.54 -8.99 14.00
C GLY A 447 24.45 -9.61 14.87
N ALA A 448 23.36 -10.09 14.27
CA ALA A 448 22.30 -10.84 14.95
C ALA A 448 22.91 -12.17 15.43
N GLY A 449 23.24 -12.24 16.71
CA GLY A 449 23.83 -13.43 17.34
C GLY A 449 22.81 -14.55 17.49
N ASP A 450 23.28 -15.75 17.89
CA ASP A 450 22.53 -17.03 18.02
C ASP A 450 21.25 -17.00 18.90
N ARG A 451 20.85 -15.86 19.43
CA ARG A 451 19.63 -15.74 20.27
C ARG A 451 18.34 -15.92 19.48
N ASP A 452 18.35 -15.65 18.18
CA ASP A 452 17.15 -15.75 17.32
C ASP A 452 16.86 -17.19 16.87
N THR A 453 17.84 -18.11 17.01
CA THR A 453 17.66 -19.53 16.62
C THR A 453 16.70 -20.29 17.52
N ALA A 454 16.51 -19.89 18.77
CA ALA A 454 15.60 -20.55 19.70
C ALA A 454 14.12 -20.24 19.44
N ALA A 455 13.82 -19.05 18.92
CA ALA A 455 12.45 -18.63 18.57
C ALA A 455 11.98 -19.22 17.23
N LEU A 456 12.91 -19.45 16.29
CA LEU A 456 12.60 -20.01 14.94
C LEU A 456 12.47 -21.54 14.94
N ALA A 457 12.95 -22.24 15.97
CA ALA A 457 12.87 -23.70 16.09
C ALA A 457 11.67 -24.20 16.92
N ALA A 458 10.87 -23.29 17.48
CA ALA A 458 9.73 -23.59 18.35
C ALA A 458 8.36 -23.42 17.69
N VAL A 459 8.30 -23.24 16.34
CA VAL A 459 7.06 -23.16 15.56
C VAL A 459 6.92 -24.37 14.63
#